data_fbaab12e9bbf080c0d0dcdd40f84ed82
#
_entry.id   fbaab12e9bbf080c0d0dcdd40f84ed82
#
_cell.length_a   1.000
_cell.length_b   1.000
_cell.length_c   1.000
_cell.angle_alpha   90.00
_cell.angle_beta   90.00
_cell.angle_gamma   90.00
#
_symmetry.space_group_name_H-M   'P 1'
#
loop_
_entity.id
_entity.type
_entity.pdbx_description
1 polymer ?
#
loop_
_entity_poly.entity_id
_entity_poly.type
_entity_poly.pdbx_seq_one_letter_code
_entity_poly.pdbx_strand_id
1 'polypeptide(L)'
;MEKVKKFTIGQKQFTAKFPNVGQIIDLDAMKQALSGNRYGSMAASGLASAYYTLDLIDAIAFYQIVCPDVGRYYDIRNYADMELEQVNDLMTAWKEQIQPWYVETMNEIRGVAKQSMEDANSDSGND
;
A
#
# COMPACT_ATOMS: atom_id res chain seq x y z
N MET A 1 8.38 10.87 -11.87
CA MET A 1 7.50 10.34 -10.79
C MET A 1 6.09 10.21 -11.33
N GLU A 2 5.57 9.00 -11.36
CA GLU A 2 4.23 8.73 -11.89
C GLU A 2 3.21 8.71 -10.75
N LYS A 3 2.30 9.68 -10.74
CA LYS A 3 1.30 9.81 -9.68
C LYS A 3 -0.04 9.16 -10.00
N VAL A 4 -0.18 8.59 -11.19
CA VAL A 4 -1.38 7.86 -11.61
C VAL A 4 -0.95 6.49 -12.09
N LYS A 5 -1.66 5.46 -11.62
CA LYS A 5 -1.39 4.08 -12.02
C LYS A 5 -2.63 3.44 -12.59
N LYS A 6 -2.51 2.95 -13.82
CA LYS A 6 -3.51 2.06 -14.41
C LYS A 6 -3.14 0.63 -14.08
N PHE A 7 -4.11 -0.14 -13.63
CA PHE A 7 -3.89 -1.55 -13.29
C PHE A 7 -5.12 -2.36 -13.64
N THR A 8 -4.94 -3.67 -13.76
CA THR A 8 -6.03 -4.58 -14.10
C THR A 8 -6.24 -5.59 -13.00
N ILE A 9 -7.51 -5.89 -12.73
CA ILE A 9 -7.91 -7.02 -11.90
C ILE A 9 -8.73 -7.93 -12.80
N GLY A 10 -8.19 -9.14 -13.07
CA GLY A 10 -8.75 -9.97 -14.13
C GLY A 10 -8.65 -9.23 -15.45
N GLN A 11 -9.80 -8.97 -16.09
CA GLN A 11 -9.85 -8.25 -17.37
C GLN A 11 -10.32 -6.78 -17.22
N LYS A 12 -10.65 -6.36 -16.01
CA LYS A 12 -11.15 -5.01 -15.76
C LYS A 12 -10.01 -4.06 -15.42
N GLN A 13 -9.94 -2.92 -16.12
CA GLN A 13 -8.94 -1.89 -15.86
C GLN A 13 -9.48 -0.86 -14.87
N PHE A 14 -8.62 -0.48 -13.95
CA PHE A 14 -8.87 0.58 -12.96
C PHE A 14 -7.75 1.61 -13.01
N THR A 15 -8.01 2.78 -12.45
CA THR A 15 -7.02 3.85 -12.33
C THR A 15 -6.97 4.34 -10.89
N ALA A 16 -5.77 4.44 -10.34
CA ALA A 16 -5.56 4.98 -9.00
C ALA A 16 -4.64 6.19 -9.08
N LYS A 17 -4.96 7.21 -8.30
CA LYS A 17 -4.06 8.35 -8.08
C LYS A 17 -3.26 8.10 -6.81
N PHE A 18 -2.00 8.53 -6.81
CA PHE A 18 -1.18 8.42 -5.59
C PHE A 18 -1.89 9.19 -4.46
N PRO A 19 -1.97 8.61 -3.25
CA PRO A 19 -2.76 9.20 -2.17
C PRO A 19 -2.21 10.54 -1.71
N ASN A 20 -3.12 11.45 -1.37
CA ASN A 20 -2.77 12.73 -0.75
C ASN A 20 -2.54 12.54 0.77
N VAL A 21 -2.19 13.62 1.44
CA VAL A 21 -1.86 13.57 2.88
C VAL A 21 -3.01 12.98 3.70
N GLY A 22 -4.24 13.42 3.45
CA GLY A 22 -5.40 12.89 4.17
C GLY A 22 -5.60 11.41 3.96
N GLN A 23 -5.41 10.95 2.72
CA GLN A 23 -5.52 9.53 2.40
C GLN A 23 -4.40 8.70 3.04
N ILE A 24 -3.18 9.24 3.11
CA ILE A 24 -2.07 8.56 3.82
C ILE A 24 -2.44 8.35 5.29
N ILE A 25 -3.01 9.37 5.93
CA ILE A 25 -3.46 9.26 7.32
C ILE A 25 -4.57 8.22 7.45
N ASP A 26 -5.54 8.25 6.53
CA ASP A 26 -6.65 7.30 6.52
C ASP A 26 -6.17 5.87 6.27
N LEU A 27 -5.17 5.70 5.41
CA LEU A 27 -4.55 4.38 5.16
C LEU A 27 -3.98 3.81 6.46
N ASP A 28 -3.23 4.62 7.21
CA ASP A 28 -2.65 4.17 8.48
C ASP A 28 -3.75 3.81 9.49
N ALA A 29 -4.76 4.67 9.61
CA ALA A 29 -5.88 4.40 10.51
C ALA A 29 -6.61 3.10 10.14
N MET A 30 -6.81 2.85 8.84
CA MET A 30 -7.43 1.63 8.37
C MET A 30 -6.58 0.40 8.69
N LYS A 31 -5.26 0.50 8.49
CA LYS A 31 -4.34 -0.60 8.81
C LYS A 31 -4.37 -0.95 10.30
N GLN A 32 -4.43 0.07 11.16
CA GLN A 32 -4.54 -0.15 12.61
C GLN A 32 -5.88 -0.80 12.95
N ALA A 33 -6.96 -0.35 12.34
CA ALA A 33 -8.29 -0.94 12.58
C ALA A 33 -8.34 -2.41 12.13
N LEU A 34 -7.84 -2.70 10.92
CA LEU A 34 -7.85 -4.07 10.38
C LEU A 34 -6.98 -5.02 11.20
N SER A 35 -5.89 -4.54 11.76
CA SER A 35 -4.95 -5.36 12.51
C SER A 35 -5.25 -5.41 14.02
N GLY A 36 -6.26 -4.68 14.50
CA GLY A 36 -6.49 -4.53 15.94
C GLY A 36 -5.29 -3.89 16.64
N ASN A 37 -4.74 -2.86 16.03
CA ASN A 37 -3.58 -2.11 16.52
C ASN A 37 -2.29 -2.93 16.60
N ARG A 38 -2.19 -4.02 15.81
CA ARG A 38 -1.02 -4.90 15.81
C ARG A 38 -0.13 -4.75 14.57
N TYR A 39 -0.46 -3.82 13.66
CA TYR A 39 0.28 -3.69 12.40
C TYR A 39 1.77 -3.46 12.65
N GLY A 40 2.11 -2.52 13.54
CA GLY A 40 3.50 -2.21 13.83
C GLY A 40 4.26 -3.38 14.43
N SER A 41 3.67 -4.10 15.38
CA SER A 41 4.34 -5.25 15.99
C SER A 41 4.48 -6.41 15.02
N MET A 42 3.50 -6.61 14.14
CA MET A 42 3.60 -7.63 13.07
C MET A 42 4.73 -7.28 12.10
N ALA A 43 4.82 -6.02 11.68
CA ALA A 43 5.88 -5.56 10.78
C ALA A 43 7.26 -5.69 11.43
N ALA A 44 7.37 -5.39 12.72
CA ALA A 44 8.63 -5.45 13.46
C ALA A 44 9.05 -6.88 13.79
N SER A 45 8.13 -7.84 13.76
CA SER A 45 8.42 -9.23 14.14
C SER A 45 9.42 -9.92 13.22
N GLY A 46 9.47 -9.54 11.94
CA GLY A 46 10.30 -10.19 10.94
C GLY A 46 9.89 -11.62 10.61
N LEU A 47 8.73 -12.06 11.08
CA LEU A 47 8.23 -13.41 10.83
C LEU A 47 7.61 -13.50 9.44
N ALA A 48 8.04 -14.51 8.67
CA ALA A 48 7.51 -14.73 7.32
C ALA A 48 5.99 -14.94 7.35
N SER A 49 5.46 -15.58 8.40
CA SER A 49 4.03 -15.82 8.55
C SER A 49 3.22 -14.53 8.65
N ALA A 50 3.83 -13.42 9.09
CA ALA A 50 3.16 -12.13 9.19
C ALA A 50 3.10 -11.39 7.85
N TYR A 51 3.97 -11.70 6.91
CA TYR A 51 4.08 -10.95 5.65
C TYR A 51 2.81 -11.04 4.80
N TYR A 52 2.22 -12.22 4.71
CA TYR A 52 0.98 -12.36 3.94
C TYR A 52 -0.16 -11.56 4.57
N THR A 53 -0.28 -11.60 5.89
CA THR A 53 -1.30 -10.83 6.59
C THR A 53 -1.09 -9.34 6.41
N LEU A 54 0.17 -8.87 6.47
CA LEU A 54 0.50 -7.47 6.22
C LEU A 54 0.13 -7.07 4.79
N ASP A 55 0.41 -7.93 3.81
CA ASP A 55 0.03 -7.66 2.42
C ASP A 55 -1.48 -7.56 2.25
N LEU A 56 -2.24 -8.45 2.91
CA LEU A 56 -3.70 -8.37 2.89
C LEU A 56 -4.20 -7.04 3.46
N ILE A 57 -3.67 -6.65 4.60
CA ILE A 57 -4.05 -5.39 5.26
C ILE A 57 -3.71 -4.20 4.37
N ASP A 58 -2.50 -4.18 3.80
CA ASP A 58 -2.06 -3.09 2.91
C ASP A 58 -2.95 -2.99 1.68
N ALA A 59 -3.26 -4.12 1.04
CA ALA A 59 -4.09 -4.16 -0.16
C ALA A 59 -5.51 -3.70 0.14
N ILE A 60 -6.11 -4.22 1.20
CA ILE A 60 -7.49 -3.87 1.58
C ILE A 60 -7.58 -2.37 1.88
N ALA A 61 -6.64 -1.84 2.67
CA ALA A 61 -6.61 -0.42 2.99
C ALA A 61 -6.51 0.42 1.72
N PHE A 62 -5.63 0.04 0.80
CA PHE A 62 -5.47 0.75 -0.47
C PHE A 62 -6.77 0.76 -1.28
N TYR A 63 -7.37 -0.40 -1.48
CA TYR A 63 -8.60 -0.48 -2.26
C TYR A 63 -9.73 0.32 -1.64
N GLN A 64 -9.85 0.32 -0.32
CA GLN A 64 -10.92 1.07 0.33
C GLN A 64 -10.71 2.58 0.31
N ILE A 65 -9.49 3.03 0.53
CA ILE A 65 -9.19 4.46 0.70
C ILE A 65 -8.84 5.12 -0.63
N VAL A 66 -8.02 4.47 -1.45
CA VAL A 66 -7.43 5.10 -2.63
C VAL A 66 -8.20 4.77 -3.91
N CYS A 67 -8.73 3.56 -4.02
CA CYS A 67 -9.43 3.13 -5.24
C CYS A 67 -10.77 2.45 -4.91
N PRO A 68 -11.74 3.21 -4.37
CA PRO A 68 -13.04 2.64 -3.99
C PRO A 68 -13.84 2.10 -5.19
N ASP A 69 -13.46 2.43 -6.42
CA ASP A 69 -14.11 1.90 -7.61
C ASP A 69 -14.05 0.38 -7.68
N VAL A 70 -12.98 -0.23 -7.15
CA VAL A 70 -12.83 -1.69 -7.11
C VAL A 70 -13.97 -2.32 -6.31
N GLY A 71 -14.22 -1.81 -5.11
CA GLY A 71 -15.29 -2.31 -4.25
C GLY A 71 -16.66 -2.13 -4.89
N ARG A 72 -16.88 -1.00 -5.57
CA ARG A 72 -18.15 -0.74 -6.25
C ARG A 72 -18.37 -1.70 -7.43
N TYR A 73 -17.32 -1.92 -8.22
CA TYR A 73 -17.43 -2.79 -9.39
C TYR A 73 -17.74 -4.24 -9.02
N TYR A 74 -17.08 -4.75 -7.97
CA TYR A 74 -17.25 -6.13 -7.53
C TYR A 74 -18.31 -6.29 -6.44
N ASP A 75 -19.00 -5.20 -6.08
CA ASP A 75 -20.02 -5.19 -5.02
C ASP A 75 -19.48 -5.77 -3.71
N ILE A 76 -18.30 -5.32 -3.33
CA ILE A 76 -17.66 -5.75 -2.08
C ILE A 76 -18.09 -4.80 -0.99
N ARG A 77 -18.84 -5.29 -0.01
CA ARG A 77 -19.29 -4.50 1.14
C ARG A 77 -18.26 -4.49 2.26
N ASN A 78 -17.63 -5.63 2.48
CA ASN A 78 -16.61 -5.79 3.52
C ASN A 78 -15.55 -6.76 3.02
N TYR A 79 -14.34 -6.25 2.78
CA TYR A 79 -13.23 -7.08 2.28
C TYR A 79 -12.87 -8.20 3.26
N ALA A 80 -13.04 -7.96 4.58
CA ALA A 80 -12.70 -8.96 5.59
C ALA A 80 -13.62 -10.18 5.57
N ASP A 81 -14.80 -10.05 4.97
CA ASP A 81 -15.76 -11.17 4.86
C ASP A 81 -15.55 -12.01 3.60
N MET A 82 -14.63 -11.62 2.72
CA MET A 82 -14.35 -12.36 1.50
C MET A 82 -13.59 -13.66 1.80
N GLU A 83 -13.88 -14.70 1.02
CA GLU A 83 -13.07 -15.91 1.05
C GLU A 83 -11.69 -15.62 0.44
N LEU A 84 -10.65 -16.31 0.92
CA LEU A 84 -9.29 -16.11 0.41
C LEU A 84 -9.20 -16.32 -1.10
N GLU A 85 -9.95 -17.25 -1.64
CA GLU A 85 -10.00 -17.52 -3.08
C GLU A 85 -10.50 -16.32 -3.86
N GLN A 86 -11.48 -15.60 -3.29
CA GLN A 86 -12.05 -14.41 -3.92
C GLN A 86 -11.09 -13.22 -3.95
N VAL A 87 -10.17 -13.14 -2.98
CA VAL A 87 -9.21 -12.03 -2.94
C VAL A 87 -7.96 -12.29 -3.79
N ASN A 88 -7.79 -13.48 -4.35
CA ASN A 88 -6.57 -13.82 -5.10
C ASN A 88 -6.28 -12.84 -6.23
N ASP A 89 -7.28 -12.49 -7.03
CA ASP A 89 -7.09 -11.55 -8.13
C ASP A 89 -6.75 -10.15 -7.62
N LEU A 90 -7.38 -9.75 -6.52
CA LEU A 90 -7.09 -8.46 -5.88
C LEU A 90 -5.66 -8.42 -5.36
N MET A 91 -5.21 -9.52 -4.75
CA MET A 91 -3.85 -9.63 -4.20
C MET A 91 -2.81 -9.70 -5.30
N THR A 92 -3.09 -10.41 -6.38
CA THR A 92 -2.19 -10.48 -7.54
C THR A 92 -1.99 -9.08 -8.13
N ALA A 93 -3.08 -8.35 -8.34
CA ALA A 93 -2.99 -6.98 -8.85
C ALA A 93 -2.19 -6.08 -7.90
N TRP A 94 -2.42 -6.22 -6.60
CA TRP A 94 -1.68 -5.45 -5.59
C TRP A 94 -0.18 -5.73 -5.68
N LYS A 95 0.22 -7.00 -5.59
CA LYS A 95 1.63 -7.39 -5.54
C LYS A 95 2.38 -7.11 -6.83
N GLU A 96 1.74 -7.33 -7.97
CA GLU A 96 2.42 -7.25 -9.27
C GLU A 96 2.37 -5.86 -9.89
N GLN A 97 1.30 -5.10 -9.65
CA GLN A 97 1.07 -3.84 -10.35
C GLN A 97 1.07 -2.64 -9.42
N ILE A 98 0.38 -2.70 -8.28
CA ILE A 98 0.14 -1.54 -7.44
C ILE A 98 1.29 -1.31 -6.46
N GLN A 99 1.65 -2.33 -5.68
CA GLN A 99 2.66 -2.19 -4.64
C GLN A 99 4.01 -1.71 -5.17
N PRO A 100 4.54 -2.25 -6.29
CA PRO A 100 5.81 -1.75 -6.82
C PRO A 100 5.75 -0.28 -7.18
N TRP A 101 4.68 0.15 -7.84
CA TRP A 101 4.46 1.56 -8.16
C TRP A 101 4.34 2.41 -6.90
N TYR A 102 3.57 1.95 -5.92
CA TYR A 102 3.34 2.69 -4.67
C TYR A 102 4.64 2.89 -3.91
N VAL A 103 5.42 1.82 -3.74
CA VAL A 103 6.70 1.86 -3.02
C VAL A 103 7.70 2.75 -3.76
N GLU A 104 7.81 2.58 -5.08
CA GLU A 104 8.73 3.38 -5.90
C GLU A 104 8.39 4.86 -5.82
N THR A 105 7.10 5.21 -5.97
CA THR A 105 6.67 6.60 -5.91
C THR A 105 6.88 7.18 -4.51
N MET A 106 6.57 6.43 -3.48
CA MET A 106 6.81 6.85 -2.09
C MET A 106 8.30 7.10 -1.85
N ASN A 107 9.16 6.20 -2.34
CA ASN A 107 10.60 6.35 -2.19
C ASN A 107 11.11 7.59 -2.93
N GLU A 108 10.59 7.87 -4.13
CA GLU A 108 10.97 9.07 -4.88
C GLU A 108 10.59 10.34 -4.11
N ILE A 109 9.36 10.39 -3.58
CA ILE A 109 8.89 11.53 -2.80
C ILE A 109 9.75 11.74 -1.55
N ARG A 110 10.03 10.67 -0.82
CA ARG A 110 10.84 10.71 0.41
C ARG A 110 12.32 10.77 0.12
N GLY A 111 12.73 10.27 -1.04
CA GLY A 111 14.14 10.25 -1.47
C GLY A 111 14.75 11.62 -1.64
N VAL A 112 13.96 12.62 -2.06
CA VAL A 112 14.45 13.99 -2.17
C VAL A 112 14.92 14.49 -0.80
N ALA A 113 14.11 14.35 0.24
CA ALA A 113 14.46 14.75 1.59
C ALA A 113 15.59 13.88 2.15
N LYS A 114 15.53 12.58 1.90
CA LYS A 114 16.55 11.63 2.34
C LYS A 114 17.90 11.93 1.70
N GLN A 115 17.89 12.18 0.38
CA GLN A 115 19.11 12.51 -0.34
C GLN A 115 19.76 13.78 0.20
N SER A 116 18.98 14.80 0.49
CA SER A 116 19.49 16.04 1.09
C SER A 116 20.12 15.78 2.46
N MET A 117 19.53 14.93 3.27
CA MET A 117 20.06 14.55 4.57
C MET A 117 21.35 13.74 4.45
N GLU A 118 21.39 12.81 3.50
CA GLU A 118 22.59 12.01 3.26
C GLU A 118 23.75 12.86 2.77
N ASP A 119 23.49 13.82 1.89
CA ASP A 119 24.52 14.75 1.40
C ASP A 119 25.09 15.58 2.56
N ALA A 120 24.23 16.07 3.44
CA ALA A 120 24.68 16.81 4.61
C ALA A 120 25.52 15.94 5.55
N ASN A 121 25.11 14.69 5.76
CA ASN A 121 25.85 13.75 6.59
C ASN A 121 27.18 13.33 5.95
N SER A 122 27.21 13.19 4.62
CA SER A 122 28.44 12.86 3.91
C SER A 122 29.48 13.98 4.06
N ASP A 123 29.04 15.24 3.96
CA ASP A 123 29.93 16.38 4.12
C ASP A 123 30.53 16.44 5.52
N SER A 124 29.76 16.05 6.55
CA SER A 124 30.26 16.04 7.91
C SER A 124 30.97 14.74 8.27
N GLY A 125 30.68 13.65 7.58
CA GLY A 125 31.23 12.33 7.90
C GLY A 125 32.56 12.00 7.27
N ASN A 126 33.04 12.81 6.32
CA ASN A 126 34.29 12.56 5.62
C ASN A 126 35.50 13.25 6.24
N ASP A 127 35.31 13.83 7.39
CA ASP A 127 36.43 14.48 8.11
C ASP A 127 37.21 13.49 9.01
#